data_b49994190e548bc6e8cbfdb7d5be536d
#
_entry.id   b49994190e548bc6e8cbfdb7d5be536d
#
_cell.length_a   1.000
_cell.length_b   1.000
_cell.length_c   1.000
_cell.angle_alpha   90.00
_cell.angle_beta   90.00
_cell.angle_gamma   90.00
#
_symmetry.space_group_name_H-M   'P 1'
#
loop_
_entity.id
_entity.type
_entity.pdbx_description
1 polymer ?
#
loop_
_entity_poly.entity_id
_entity_poly.type
_entity_poly.pdbx_seq_one_letter_code
_entity_poly.pdbx_strand_id
1 'polypeptide(L)'
;LSDICEVADRKIVLMIDEVDSAANNQVFIDFLAQLRAQYLDREFYPGFQSVILAGVYDIKNLKRKLRPEEGHRYNSPWNIAADFSIEMSFSESEIAGMLQEYEIDHRTGMNISKMSELLYAYTAGYPFLVSRICQLMDERVRDEYENLKLVWTENGFNEAVRILLAEKNPLFESLVGKICDYPELSVMLKTLLFTGRNIAYNPDETSIDMAQMFGFIKNQNGNVVIANRIFETRLYNYYLTEAKMQQTEIYKAALQDKSQFIVNGYLDMERILERFVVHFHDIYGESDEKFLEEQGRKFFLLYLKPIINGTGNYYIESRTRDLRRTDVIVDYHGRQYIIELKIWHGDEYNKRGEQQLVGYLEDYHVDKGYMLSFNFNRKKETGIKEITID
;
A
#
# COMPACT_ATOMS: atom_id res chain seq x y z
N LEU A 1 14.78 -28.24 30.41
CA LEU A 1 13.91 -28.44 29.23
C LEU A 1 13.76 -29.94 28.94
N SER A 2 14.85 -30.74 28.94
CA SER A 2 14.79 -32.18 28.71
C SER A 2 13.89 -32.88 29.73
N ASP A 3 13.98 -32.54 31.00
CA ASP A 3 13.18 -33.10 32.07
C ASP A 3 11.66 -32.95 31.85
N ILE A 4 11.24 -31.83 31.26
CA ILE A 4 9.83 -31.59 30.89
C ILE A 4 9.41 -32.56 29.78
N CYS A 5 10.24 -32.80 28.79
CA CYS A 5 9.96 -33.75 27.72
C CYS A 5 10.03 -35.19 28.14
N GLU A 6 10.86 -35.50 29.15
CA GLU A 6 11.03 -36.85 29.69
C GLU A 6 9.82 -37.30 30.53
N VAL A 7 9.20 -36.37 31.29
CA VAL A 7 8.06 -36.65 32.17
C VAL A 7 6.72 -36.60 31.40
N ALA A 8 6.71 -36.05 30.20
CA ALA A 8 5.46 -35.86 29.46
C ALA A 8 4.97 -37.16 28.81
N ASP A 9 3.67 -37.48 29.02
CA ASP A 9 2.99 -38.62 28.39
C ASP A 9 2.79 -38.43 26.86
N ARG A 10 2.96 -37.23 26.36
CA ARG A 10 2.75 -36.88 24.95
C ARG A 10 3.89 -36.00 24.41
N LYS A 11 4.05 -36.01 23.11
CA LYS A 11 4.99 -35.13 22.43
C LYS A 11 4.59 -33.67 22.62
N ILE A 12 5.54 -32.84 23.03
CA ILE A 12 5.35 -31.42 23.30
C ILE A 12 5.76 -30.60 22.07
N VAL A 13 4.90 -29.66 21.65
CA VAL A 13 5.22 -28.60 20.68
C VAL A 13 5.36 -27.31 21.47
N LEU A 14 6.52 -26.65 21.37
CA LEU A 14 6.78 -25.36 21.98
C LEU A 14 6.42 -24.25 20.98
N MET A 15 5.54 -23.34 21.37
CA MET A 15 5.17 -22.16 20.58
C MET A 15 5.56 -20.91 21.36
N ILE A 16 6.34 -20.03 20.74
CA ILE A 16 6.78 -18.77 21.33
C ILE A 16 6.37 -17.65 20.40
N ASP A 17 5.56 -16.72 20.89
CA ASP A 17 5.14 -15.54 20.16
C ASP A 17 5.98 -14.32 20.59
N GLU A 18 6.03 -13.31 19.72
CA GLU A 18 6.78 -12.06 19.92
C GLU A 18 8.28 -12.27 20.26
N VAL A 19 8.92 -13.23 19.62
CA VAL A 19 10.33 -13.58 19.89
C VAL A 19 11.30 -12.41 19.71
N ASP A 20 10.95 -11.44 18.91
CA ASP A 20 11.73 -10.24 18.67
C ASP A 20 11.65 -9.21 19.81
N SER A 21 10.61 -9.23 20.65
CA SER A 21 10.52 -8.40 21.85
C SER A 21 11.59 -8.79 22.89
N ALA A 22 11.93 -10.08 22.95
CA ALA A 22 12.95 -10.64 23.82
C ALA A 22 14.36 -10.62 23.21
N ALA A 23 14.51 -10.16 21.97
CA ALA A 23 15.75 -10.23 21.18
C ALA A 23 16.94 -9.48 21.81
N ASN A 24 16.68 -8.46 22.63
CA ASN A 24 17.72 -7.70 23.32
C ASN A 24 18.23 -8.39 24.60
N ASN A 25 17.73 -9.60 24.92
CA ASN A 25 18.07 -10.29 26.15
C ASN A 25 19.01 -11.47 25.86
N GLN A 26 20.23 -11.43 26.43
CA GLN A 26 21.21 -12.52 26.30
C GLN A 26 20.65 -13.86 26.78
N VAL A 27 19.83 -13.86 27.84
CA VAL A 27 19.17 -15.07 28.36
C VAL A 27 18.29 -15.73 27.31
N PHE A 28 17.57 -14.93 26.51
CA PHE A 28 16.75 -15.46 25.43
C PHE A 28 17.58 -16.08 24.31
N ILE A 29 18.71 -15.48 23.97
CA ILE A 29 19.65 -16.04 22.97
C ILE A 29 20.22 -17.37 23.49
N ASP A 30 20.59 -17.43 24.76
CA ASP A 30 21.11 -18.65 25.39
C ASP A 30 20.04 -19.75 25.44
N PHE A 31 18.78 -19.36 25.71
CA PHE A 31 17.63 -20.25 25.63
C PHE A 31 17.44 -20.82 24.23
N LEU A 32 17.50 -19.99 23.21
CA LEU A 32 17.45 -20.43 21.82
C LEU A 32 18.62 -21.37 21.48
N ALA A 33 19.82 -21.10 21.99
CA ALA A 33 20.96 -21.98 21.81
C ALA A 33 20.76 -23.37 22.48
N GLN A 34 20.13 -23.42 23.64
CA GLN A 34 19.75 -24.67 24.30
C GLN A 34 18.71 -25.46 23.50
N LEU A 35 17.69 -24.81 22.96
CA LEU A 35 16.71 -25.47 22.09
C LEU A 35 17.39 -26.11 20.86
N ARG A 36 18.37 -25.42 20.28
CA ARG A 36 19.17 -25.98 19.18
C ARG A 36 19.97 -27.17 19.60
N ALA A 37 20.66 -27.10 20.73
CA ALA A 37 21.46 -28.22 21.25
C ALA A 37 20.55 -29.45 21.47
N GLN A 38 19.38 -29.30 22.10
CA GLN A 38 18.42 -30.39 22.26
C GLN A 38 17.93 -30.97 20.94
N TYR A 39 17.71 -30.15 19.93
CA TYR A 39 17.35 -30.64 18.59
C TYR A 39 18.45 -31.47 17.97
N LEU A 40 19.72 -31.09 18.11
CA LEU A 40 20.85 -31.81 17.57
C LEU A 40 21.05 -33.15 18.30
N ASP A 41 20.80 -33.21 19.59
CA ASP A 41 20.95 -34.38 20.46
C ASP A 41 19.67 -35.22 20.59
N ARG A 42 18.64 -34.97 19.79
CA ARG A 42 17.31 -35.59 19.87
C ARG A 42 17.27 -37.10 19.69
N GLU A 43 18.35 -37.69 19.16
CA GLU A 43 18.49 -39.15 19.05
C GLU A 43 18.86 -39.81 20.40
N PHE A 44 19.47 -39.03 21.31
CA PHE A 44 19.97 -39.52 22.58
C PHE A 44 19.15 -39.06 23.77
N TYR A 45 18.50 -37.89 23.67
CA TYR A 45 17.75 -37.26 24.74
C TYR A 45 16.35 -36.81 24.28
N PRO A 46 15.33 -36.93 25.15
CA PRO A 46 14.02 -36.44 24.85
C PRO A 46 14.04 -34.91 24.70
N GLY A 47 13.38 -34.42 23.65
CA GLY A 47 13.28 -33.01 23.34
C GLY A 47 11.88 -32.62 22.80
N PHE A 48 11.68 -31.35 22.51
CA PHE A 48 10.45 -30.91 21.89
C PHE A 48 10.26 -31.55 20.51
N GLN A 49 9.02 -31.97 20.21
CA GLN A 49 8.65 -32.50 18.89
C GLN A 49 8.84 -31.44 17.80
N SER A 50 8.51 -30.21 18.11
CA SER A 50 8.68 -29.04 17.24
C SER A 50 8.78 -27.78 18.07
N VAL A 51 9.46 -26.77 17.56
CA VAL A 51 9.51 -25.42 18.13
C VAL A 51 9.04 -24.47 17.04
N ILE A 52 7.98 -23.72 17.31
CA ILE A 52 7.40 -22.71 16.43
C ILE A 52 7.69 -21.34 17.05
N LEU A 53 8.38 -20.50 16.31
CA LEU A 53 8.74 -19.15 16.74
C LEU A 53 8.00 -18.16 15.84
N ALA A 54 7.22 -17.27 16.43
CA ALA A 54 6.53 -16.20 15.75
C ALA A 54 7.11 -14.85 16.17
N GLY A 55 7.29 -13.95 15.20
CA GLY A 55 7.84 -12.61 15.41
C GLY A 55 8.01 -11.88 14.08
N VAL A 56 8.29 -10.60 14.15
CA VAL A 56 8.45 -9.74 12.97
C VAL A 56 9.80 -9.95 12.29
N TYR A 57 10.87 -10.22 13.06
CA TYR A 57 12.20 -10.38 12.52
C TYR A 57 12.58 -11.85 12.34
N ASP A 58 13.16 -12.19 11.18
CA ASP A 58 13.82 -13.49 11.04
C ASP A 58 14.87 -13.63 12.15
N ILE A 59 14.86 -14.79 12.81
CA ILE A 59 15.81 -15.13 13.87
C ILE A 59 17.26 -15.02 13.37
N LYS A 60 17.50 -15.27 12.09
CA LYS A 60 18.80 -15.05 11.44
C LYS A 60 19.27 -13.59 11.57
N ASN A 61 18.34 -12.64 11.60
CA ASN A 61 18.60 -11.20 11.69
C ASN A 61 18.58 -10.64 13.13
N LEU A 62 18.14 -11.43 14.11
CA LEU A 62 18.08 -11.03 15.52
C LEU A 62 19.44 -10.56 16.07
N LYS A 63 20.52 -11.24 15.76
CA LYS A 63 21.89 -10.87 16.19
C LYS A 63 22.36 -9.57 15.56
N ARG A 64 21.93 -9.25 14.34
CA ARG A 64 22.30 -8.03 13.63
C ARG A 64 21.87 -6.77 14.38
N LYS A 65 20.72 -6.85 15.06
CA LYS A 65 20.16 -5.78 15.89
C LYS A 65 20.91 -5.64 17.23
N LEU A 66 21.42 -6.74 17.78
CA LEU A 66 22.07 -6.78 19.09
C LEU A 66 23.53 -6.31 19.10
N ARG A 67 24.25 -6.53 18.01
CA ARG A 67 25.67 -6.22 17.90
C ARG A 67 26.05 -5.73 16.50
N PRO A 68 25.71 -4.48 16.16
CA PRO A 68 26.03 -3.93 14.85
C PRO A 68 27.53 -3.82 14.57
N GLU A 69 28.38 -3.82 15.62
CA GLU A 69 29.83 -3.62 15.51
C GLU A 69 30.61 -4.94 15.26
N GLU A 70 30.02 -6.09 15.49
CA GLU A 70 30.65 -7.40 15.22
C GLU A 70 30.43 -7.82 13.77
N GLY A 71 31.13 -7.17 12.81
CA GLY A 71 30.99 -7.44 11.38
C GLY A 71 30.99 -8.91 10.97
N HIS A 72 30.15 -9.25 10.02
CA HIS A 72 30.11 -10.39 9.06
C HIS A 72 30.51 -11.84 9.48
N ARG A 73 30.75 -12.15 10.73
CA ARG A 73 31.01 -13.55 11.18
C ARG A 73 29.73 -14.13 11.79
N TYR A 74 28.74 -14.46 10.94
CA TYR A 74 27.46 -14.98 11.41
C TYR A 74 27.21 -16.41 11.03
N ASN A 75 27.53 -17.33 11.94
CA ASN A 75 26.75 -18.55 12.04
C ASN A 75 25.55 -18.25 12.95
N SER A 76 24.38 -18.02 12.34
CA SER A 76 23.14 -17.97 13.10
C SER A 76 23.00 -19.28 13.90
N PRO A 77 22.67 -19.24 15.21
CA PRO A 77 22.40 -20.46 15.96
C PRO A 77 21.19 -21.23 15.40
N TRP A 78 20.45 -20.63 14.46
CA TRP A 78 19.19 -21.14 13.90
C TRP A 78 19.25 -21.48 12.40
N ASN A 79 20.42 -21.84 11.89
CA ASN A 79 20.52 -22.40 10.53
C ASN A 79 19.81 -23.77 10.36
N ILE A 80 19.21 -24.29 11.43
CA ILE A 80 18.40 -25.52 11.45
C ILE A 80 16.89 -25.22 11.33
N ALA A 81 16.47 -23.93 11.35
CA ALA A 81 15.07 -23.57 11.18
C ALA A 81 14.61 -23.93 9.77
N ALA A 82 13.48 -24.62 9.68
CA ALA A 82 12.79 -24.81 8.42
C ALA A 82 12.08 -23.52 8.03
N ASP A 83 12.11 -23.18 6.75
CA ASP A 83 11.36 -22.03 6.25
C ASP A 83 9.86 -22.31 6.33
N PHE A 84 9.12 -21.35 6.88
CA PHE A 84 7.66 -21.41 6.95
C PHE A 84 7.11 -20.72 5.70
N SER A 85 6.90 -21.48 4.65
CA SER A 85 6.53 -20.99 3.32
C SER A 85 5.00 -20.95 3.10
N ILE A 86 4.23 -20.63 4.13
CA ILE A 86 2.78 -20.48 4.01
C ILE A 86 2.48 -19.02 3.67
N GLU A 87 1.70 -18.82 2.60
CA GLU A 87 1.13 -17.50 2.29
C GLU A 87 0.13 -17.11 3.39
N MET A 88 0.37 -15.97 4.02
CA MET A 88 -0.46 -15.48 5.14
C MET A 88 -1.54 -14.49 4.67
N SER A 89 -1.48 -14.05 3.42
CA SER A 89 -2.48 -13.16 2.84
C SER A 89 -3.68 -13.97 2.36
N PHE A 90 -4.88 -13.44 2.57
CA PHE A 90 -6.10 -14.07 2.05
C PHE A 90 -6.16 -13.96 0.52
N SER A 91 -6.53 -15.03 -0.13
CA SER A 91 -7.00 -14.99 -1.51
C SER A 91 -8.39 -14.34 -1.60
N GLU A 92 -8.78 -13.92 -2.79
CA GLU A 92 -10.13 -13.39 -3.02
C GLU A 92 -11.22 -14.40 -2.65
N SER A 93 -10.98 -15.69 -2.94
CA SER A 93 -11.90 -16.78 -2.60
C SER A 93 -12.05 -17.00 -1.09
N GLU A 94 -10.98 -16.85 -0.32
CA GLU A 94 -11.04 -16.95 1.15
C GLU A 94 -11.76 -15.75 1.75
N ILE A 95 -11.56 -14.55 1.21
CA ILE A 95 -12.35 -13.36 1.59
C ILE A 95 -13.83 -13.59 1.28
N ALA A 96 -14.16 -14.13 0.09
CA ALA A 96 -15.54 -14.45 -0.27
C ALA A 96 -16.16 -15.46 0.70
N GLY A 97 -15.40 -16.50 1.11
CA GLY A 97 -15.84 -17.48 2.11
C GLY A 97 -16.16 -16.83 3.46
N MET A 98 -15.27 -15.95 3.95
CA MET A 98 -15.48 -15.19 5.17
C MET A 98 -16.73 -14.30 5.11
N LEU A 99 -16.92 -13.59 3.99
CA LEU A 99 -18.10 -12.76 3.77
C LEU A 99 -19.39 -13.58 3.66
N GLN A 100 -19.32 -14.77 3.09
CA GLN A 100 -20.48 -15.69 3.03
C GLN A 100 -20.95 -16.13 4.42
N GLU A 101 -20.03 -16.44 5.32
CA GLU A 101 -20.37 -16.76 6.72
C GLU A 101 -21.01 -15.55 7.41
N TYR A 102 -20.44 -14.37 7.22
CA TYR A 102 -21.00 -13.14 7.77
C TYR A 102 -22.41 -12.84 7.23
N GLU A 103 -22.65 -13.04 5.91
CA GLU A 103 -23.93 -12.80 5.27
C GLU A 103 -25.04 -13.73 5.80
N ILE A 104 -24.71 -14.99 6.13
CA ILE A 104 -25.65 -15.94 6.73
C ILE A 104 -26.21 -15.41 8.05
N ASP A 105 -25.34 -14.82 8.88
CA ASP A 105 -25.72 -14.35 10.21
C ASP A 105 -26.40 -12.97 10.16
N HIS A 106 -25.95 -12.06 9.32
CA HIS A 106 -26.33 -10.65 9.34
C HIS A 106 -27.30 -10.24 8.23
N ARG A 107 -27.40 -11.01 7.15
CA ARG A 107 -28.36 -10.80 6.02
C ARG A 107 -28.32 -9.38 5.46
N THR A 108 -27.11 -8.91 5.18
CA THR A 108 -26.86 -7.56 4.68
C THR A 108 -27.37 -7.35 3.25
N GLY A 109 -27.48 -8.40 2.46
CA GLY A 109 -27.82 -8.37 1.04
C GLY A 109 -26.66 -7.91 0.16
N MET A 110 -25.40 -8.02 0.65
CA MET A 110 -24.22 -7.66 -0.11
C MET A 110 -24.03 -8.55 -1.35
N ASN A 111 -23.41 -7.99 -2.37
CA ASN A 111 -22.84 -8.77 -3.44
C ASN A 111 -21.45 -9.28 -3.01
N ILE A 112 -21.38 -10.54 -2.56
CA ILE A 112 -20.17 -11.15 -1.99
C ILE A 112 -19.01 -11.13 -2.97
N SER A 113 -19.25 -11.49 -4.26
CA SER A 113 -18.21 -11.51 -5.29
C SER A 113 -17.61 -10.10 -5.50
N LYS A 114 -18.46 -9.07 -5.64
CA LYS A 114 -17.99 -7.70 -5.81
C LYS A 114 -17.27 -7.18 -4.57
N MET A 115 -17.76 -7.51 -3.38
CA MET A 115 -17.15 -7.07 -2.13
C MET A 115 -15.80 -7.75 -1.89
N SER A 116 -15.67 -9.06 -2.16
CA SER A 116 -14.39 -9.77 -2.06
C SER A 116 -13.36 -9.25 -3.06
N GLU A 117 -13.79 -8.95 -4.30
CA GLU A 117 -12.94 -8.32 -5.31
C GLU A 117 -12.43 -6.95 -4.83
N LEU A 118 -13.29 -6.07 -4.30
CA LEU A 118 -12.91 -4.76 -3.77
C LEU A 118 -11.92 -4.89 -2.61
N LEU A 119 -12.23 -5.72 -1.62
CA LEU A 119 -11.34 -5.97 -0.48
C LEU A 119 -9.98 -6.46 -0.94
N TYR A 120 -9.93 -7.45 -1.83
CA TYR A 120 -8.68 -7.97 -2.35
C TYR A 120 -7.89 -6.93 -3.15
N ALA A 121 -8.56 -6.18 -4.03
CA ALA A 121 -7.94 -5.15 -4.86
C ALA A 121 -7.24 -4.06 -4.03
N TYR A 122 -7.81 -3.69 -2.88
CA TYR A 122 -7.25 -2.63 -2.02
C TYR A 122 -6.23 -3.13 -1.02
N THR A 123 -6.41 -4.34 -0.50
CA THR A 123 -5.61 -4.89 0.60
C THR A 123 -4.58 -5.93 0.15
N ALA A 124 -4.69 -6.46 -1.08
CA ALA A 124 -3.98 -7.65 -1.55
C ALA A 124 -4.09 -8.83 -0.55
N GLY A 125 -5.25 -8.95 0.12
CA GLY A 125 -5.52 -9.99 1.10
C GLY A 125 -4.83 -9.81 2.45
N TYR A 126 -4.20 -8.67 2.74
CA TYR A 126 -3.54 -8.44 4.03
C TYR A 126 -4.54 -8.56 5.19
N PRO A 127 -4.40 -9.56 6.10
CA PRO A 127 -5.47 -9.96 7.02
C PRO A 127 -6.00 -8.83 7.90
N PHE A 128 -5.10 -8.03 8.49
CA PHE A 128 -5.49 -6.89 9.30
C PHE A 128 -6.32 -5.87 8.52
N LEU A 129 -5.91 -5.54 7.27
CA LEU A 129 -6.60 -4.56 6.46
C LEU A 129 -7.98 -5.06 6.03
N VAL A 130 -8.09 -6.33 5.63
CA VAL A 130 -9.38 -6.97 5.29
C VAL A 130 -10.33 -6.90 6.47
N SER A 131 -9.90 -7.39 7.63
CA SER A 131 -10.70 -7.39 8.85
C SER A 131 -11.08 -5.98 9.29
N ARG A 132 -10.13 -5.02 9.26
CA ARG A 132 -10.37 -3.66 9.71
C ARG A 132 -11.36 -2.91 8.83
N ILE A 133 -11.28 -3.07 7.49
CA ILE A 133 -12.26 -2.46 6.58
C ILE A 133 -13.66 -3.01 6.86
N CYS A 134 -13.81 -4.34 6.96
CA CYS A 134 -15.10 -4.96 7.30
C CYS A 134 -15.64 -4.46 8.64
N GLN A 135 -14.78 -4.35 9.65
CA GLN A 135 -15.17 -3.81 10.96
C GLN A 135 -15.62 -2.35 10.87
N LEU A 136 -14.90 -1.51 10.11
CA LEU A 136 -15.28 -0.12 9.92
C LEU A 136 -16.61 0.02 9.18
N MET A 137 -16.88 -0.85 8.21
CA MET A 137 -18.19 -0.90 7.54
C MET A 137 -19.31 -1.22 8.55
N ASP A 138 -19.11 -2.22 9.39
CA ASP A 138 -20.12 -2.67 10.35
C ASP A 138 -20.33 -1.72 11.53
N GLU A 139 -19.26 -1.09 12.05
CA GLU A 139 -19.32 -0.27 13.25
C GLU A 139 -19.48 1.22 12.99
N ARG A 140 -18.78 1.78 11.98
CA ARG A 140 -18.67 3.23 11.76
C ARG A 140 -19.52 3.72 10.60
N VAL A 141 -19.42 3.05 9.44
CA VAL A 141 -20.22 3.42 8.27
C VAL A 141 -21.69 3.13 8.53
N ARG A 142 -21.99 2.08 9.30
CA ARG A 142 -23.36 1.75 9.70
C ARG A 142 -24.08 2.87 10.43
N ASP A 143 -23.36 3.63 11.26
CA ASP A 143 -23.96 4.73 12.01
C ASP A 143 -24.40 5.89 11.09
N GLU A 144 -23.85 5.99 9.88
CA GLU A 144 -24.19 7.01 8.88
C GLU A 144 -25.34 6.60 7.97
N TYR A 145 -25.71 5.30 7.93
CA TYR A 145 -26.74 4.76 7.05
C TYR A 145 -27.89 4.12 7.85
N GLU A 146 -29.12 4.51 7.55
CA GLU A 146 -30.33 3.94 8.17
C GLU A 146 -30.56 2.46 7.82
N ASN A 147 -29.91 1.95 6.75
CA ASN A 147 -30.14 0.59 6.24
C ASN A 147 -28.81 -0.13 5.98
N LEU A 148 -28.65 -1.30 6.60
CA LEU A 148 -27.49 -2.20 6.42
C LEU A 148 -27.19 -2.54 4.95
N LYS A 149 -28.21 -2.62 4.11
CA LYS A 149 -28.03 -2.88 2.67
C LYS A 149 -27.25 -1.79 1.93
N LEU A 150 -27.24 -0.56 2.47
CA LEU A 150 -26.48 0.55 1.89
C LEU A 150 -25.02 0.56 2.38
N VAL A 151 -24.76 -0.03 3.54
CA VAL A 151 -23.42 -0.13 4.13
C VAL A 151 -22.53 -1.06 3.32
N TRP A 152 -23.03 -2.28 3.01
CA TRP A 152 -22.27 -3.32 2.30
C TRP A 152 -22.38 -3.15 0.77
N THR A 153 -22.09 -1.93 0.33
CA THR A 153 -22.02 -1.50 -1.07
C THR A 153 -20.65 -0.90 -1.35
N GLU A 154 -20.35 -0.61 -2.61
CA GLU A 154 -19.12 0.06 -3.00
C GLU A 154 -18.96 1.43 -2.31
N ASN A 155 -20.05 2.20 -2.15
CA ASN A 155 -20.00 3.47 -1.44
C ASN A 155 -19.65 3.30 0.04
N GLY A 156 -20.24 2.33 0.72
CA GLY A 156 -19.90 2.05 2.11
C GLY A 156 -18.47 1.53 2.28
N PHE A 157 -17.99 0.72 1.33
CA PHE A 157 -16.60 0.29 1.27
C PHE A 157 -15.63 1.48 1.13
N ASN A 158 -15.91 2.38 0.20
CA ASN A 158 -15.07 3.57 -0.03
C ASN A 158 -15.03 4.47 1.21
N GLU A 159 -16.16 4.62 1.90
CA GLU A 159 -16.22 5.36 3.17
C GLU A 159 -15.38 4.68 4.26
N ALA A 160 -15.47 3.36 4.41
CA ALA A 160 -14.64 2.60 5.35
C ALA A 160 -13.13 2.76 5.06
N VAL A 161 -12.75 2.73 3.78
CA VAL A 161 -11.36 2.99 3.35
C VAL A 161 -10.93 4.42 3.69
N ARG A 162 -11.82 5.41 3.48
CA ARG A 162 -11.55 6.80 3.85
C ARG A 162 -11.29 6.94 5.37
N ILE A 163 -12.13 6.32 6.19
CA ILE A 163 -11.95 6.31 7.65
C ILE A 163 -10.64 5.63 8.01
N LEU A 164 -10.34 4.45 7.46
CA LEU A 164 -9.11 3.71 7.71
C LEU A 164 -7.85 4.55 7.40
N LEU A 165 -7.84 5.23 6.25
CA LEU A 165 -6.70 6.06 5.85
C LEU A 165 -6.49 7.29 6.74
N ALA A 166 -7.53 7.75 7.45
CA ALA A 166 -7.45 8.84 8.41
C ALA A 166 -7.07 8.37 9.84
N GLU A 167 -7.21 7.08 10.12
CA GLU A 167 -6.95 6.54 11.46
C GLU A 167 -5.46 6.58 11.85
N LYS A 168 -5.26 6.66 13.17
CA LYS A 168 -4.04 6.19 13.84
C LYS A 168 -4.31 4.77 14.32
N ASN A 169 -3.58 3.81 13.79
CA ASN A 169 -3.65 2.42 14.23
C ASN A 169 -2.23 1.83 14.32
N PRO A 170 -2.04 0.73 15.06
CA PRO A 170 -0.72 0.15 15.28
C PRO A 170 0.03 -0.20 13.99
N LEU A 171 -0.69 -0.63 12.95
CA LEU A 171 -0.07 -0.96 11.65
C LEU A 171 0.56 0.27 10.99
N PHE A 172 -0.17 1.39 10.94
CA PHE A 172 0.35 2.63 10.34
C PHE A 172 1.39 3.32 11.21
N GLU A 173 1.26 3.23 12.53
CA GLU A 173 2.29 3.72 13.46
C GLU A 173 3.59 2.93 13.29
N SER A 174 3.51 1.62 13.13
CA SER A 174 4.66 0.77 12.81
C SER A 174 5.28 1.13 11.46
N LEU A 175 4.47 1.33 10.40
CA LEU A 175 4.93 1.75 9.08
C LEU A 175 5.73 3.06 9.16
N VAL A 176 5.16 4.09 9.79
CA VAL A 176 5.80 5.40 9.93
C VAL A 176 7.06 5.30 10.81
N GLY A 177 7.00 4.56 11.91
CA GLY A 177 8.15 4.32 12.79
C GLY A 177 9.32 3.70 12.01
N LYS A 178 9.06 2.67 11.18
CA LYS A 178 10.11 2.04 10.37
C LYS A 178 10.70 2.98 9.32
N ILE A 179 9.88 3.82 8.69
CA ILE A 179 10.35 4.84 7.75
C ILE A 179 11.28 5.86 8.44
N CYS A 180 10.97 6.23 9.69
CA CYS A 180 11.80 7.13 10.48
C CYS A 180 13.09 6.49 10.97
N ASP A 181 13.02 5.21 11.38
CA ASP A 181 14.15 4.46 11.92
C ASP A 181 15.18 4.05 10.85
N TYR A 182 14.74 3.90 9.59
CA TYR A 182 15.56 3.40 8.48
C TYR A 182 15.52 4.37 7.28
N PRO A 183 16.45 5.34 7.21
CA PRO A 183 16.48 6.34 6.13
C PRO A 183 16.58 5.76 4.73
N GLU A 184 17.34 4.66 4.56
CA GLU A 184 17.48 3.94 3.29
C GLU A 184 16.16 3.34 2.80
N LEU A 185 15.34 2.81 3.70
CA LEU A 185 13.99 2.36 3.40
C LEU A 185 13.12 3.52 2.89
N SER A 186 13.19 4.68 3.57
CA SER A 186 12.48 5.89 3.15
C SER A 186 12.89 6.34 1.74
N VAL A 187 14.18 6.31 1.42
CA VAL A 187 14.71 6.67 0.08
C VAL A 187 14.18 5.71 -0.97
N MET A 188 14.21 4.40 -0.71
CA MET A 188 13.70 3.37 -1.63
C MET A 188 12.19 3.56 -1.87
N LEU A 189 11.38 3.72 -0.84
CA LEU A 189 9.93 3.93 -0.97
C LEU A 189 9.61 5.23 -1.73
N LYS A 190 10.33 6.33 -1.48
CA LYS A 190 10.20 7.57 -2.26
C LYS A 190 10.56 7.36 -3.73
N THR A 191 11.57 6.56 -4.01
CA THR A 191 11.96 6.23 -5.38
C THR A 191 10.86 5.47 -6.11
N LEU A 192 10.28 4.46 -5.47
CA LEU A 192 9.14 3.71 -6.03
C LEU A 192 7.93 4.61 -6.32
N LEU A 193 7.61 5.52 -5.40
CA LEU A 193 6.39 6.34 -5.48
C LEU A 193 6.52 7.51 -6.46
N PHE A 194 7.70 8.16 -6.52
CA PHE A 194 7.84 9.48 -7.15
C PHE A 194 8.77 9.52 -8.36
N THR A 195 9.53 8.47 -8.64
CA THR A 195 10.49 8.51 -9.75
C THR A 195 10.17 7.53 -10.87
N GLY A 196 9.24 6.59 -10.67
CA GLY A 196 8.90 5.55 -11.64
C GLY A 196 10.06 4.63 -12.04
N ARG A 197 11.14 4.66 -11.28
CA ARG A 197 12.25 3.75 -11.52
C ARG A 197 11.88 2.36 -11.04
N ASN A 198 11.96 1.40 -11.93
CA ASN A 198 11.89 0.00 -11.56
C ASN A 198 13.09 -0.34 -10.68
N ILE A 199 12.82 -0.86 -9.51
CA ILE A 199 13.83 -1.41 -8.61
C ILE A 199 13.79 -2.92 -8.79
N ALA A 200 14.89 -3.51 -9.28
CA ALA A 200 15.00 -4.95 -9.37
C ALA A 200 14.94 -5.56 -7.97
N TYR A 201 14.13 -6.62 -7.82
CA TYR A 201 14.03 -7.32 -6.56
C TYR A 201 15.33 -8.10 -6.27
N ASN A 202 15.97 -7.77 -5.15
CA ASN A 202 17.12 -8.48 -4.62
C ASN A 202 16.92 -8.68 -3.11
N PRO A 203 16.71 -9.94 -2.65
CA PRO A 203 16.50 -10.22 -1.23
C PRO A 203 17.73 -9.95 -0.34
N ASP A 204 18.92 -9.82 -0.92
CA ASP A 204 20.15 -9.51 -0.17
C ASP A 204 20.33 -8.00 0.08
N GLU A 205 19.51 -7.16 -0.56
CA GLU A 205 19.51 -5.71 -0.35
C GLU A 205 18.72 -5.36 0.90
N THR A 206 19.37 -4.66 1.85
CA THR A 206 18.85 -4.46 3.20
C THR A 206 17.50 -3.74 3.25
N SER A 207 17.29 -2.71 2.41
CA SER A 207 16.03 -1.97 2.39
C SER A 207 14.89 -2.82 1.80
N ILE A 208 15.19 -3.67 0.82
CA ILE A 208 14.22 -4.59 0.20
C ILE A 208 13.84 -5.69 1.21
N ASP A 209 14.84 -6.33 1.84
CA ASP A 209 14.61 -7.35 2.86
C ASP A 209 13.74 -6.81 4.00
N MET A 210 14.09 -5.63 4.55
CA MET A 210 13.30 -4.99 5.60
C MET A 210 11.88 -4.62 5.14
N ALA A 211 11.74 -4.03 3.97
CA ALA A 211 10.44 -3.61 3.48
C ALA A 211 9.52 -4.81 3.21
N GLN A 212 10.08 -5.92 2.73
CA GLN A 212 9.34 -7.17 2.53
C GLN A 212 8.98 -7.83 3.85
N MET A 213 9.91 -7.87 4.79
CA MET A 213 9.69 -8.43 6.13
C MET A 213 8.54 -7.71 6.86
N PHE A 214 8.42 -6.38 6.69
CA PHE A 214 7.31 -5.61 7.24
C PHE A 214 6.04 -5.65 6.38
N GLY A 215 6.05 -6.34 5.24
CA GLY A 215 4.91 -6.45 4.33
C GLY A 215 4.58 -5.17 3.56
N PHE A 216 5.52 -4.20 3.45
CA PHE A 216 5.28 -2.94 2.75
C PHE A 216 5.44 -3.06 1.24
N ILE A 217 6.26 -4.02 0.80
CA ILE A 217 6.50 -4.32 -0.60
C ILE A 217 6.29 -5.80 -0.90
N LYS A 218 6.18 -6.11 -2.17
CA LYS A 218 6.20 -7.47 -2.69
C LYS A 218 7.04 -7.56 -3.95
N ASN A 219 7.50 -8.77 -4.27
CA ASN A 219 8.11 -9.09 -5.55
C ASN A 219 7.01 -9.30 -6.59
N GLN A 220 7.02 -8.52 -7.65
CA GLN A 220 6.13 -8.72 -8.80
C GLN A 220 6.99 -8.83 -10.06
N ASN A 221 7.11 -10.05 -10.58
CA ASN A 221 7.88 -10.34 -11.80
C ASN A 221 9.34 -9.82 -11.75
N GLY A 222 10.03 -10.01 -10.61
CA GLY A 222 11.41 -9.58 -10.44
C GLY A 222 11.59 -8.09 -10.10
N ASN A 223 10.49 -7.36 -9.89
CA ASN A 223 10.53 -5.96 -9.50
C ASN A 223 9.89 -5.75 -8.13
N VAL A 224 10.42 -4.75 -7.42
CA VAL A 224 9.86 -4.28 -6.14
C VAL A 224 8.64 -3.41 -6.41
N VAL A 225 7.51 -3.74 -5.79
CA VAL A 225 6.28 -2.92 -5.84
C VAL A 225 5.72 -2.76 -4.44
N ILE A 226 4.96 -1.69 -4.19
CA ILE A 226 4.24 -1.54 -2.92
C ILE A 226 3.20 -2.67 -2.79
N ALA A 227 3.08 -3.24 -1.61
CA ALA A 227 2.33 -4.47 -1.39
C ALA A 227 0.84 -4.36 -1.72
N ASN A 228 0.22 -3.21 -1.39
CA ASN A 228 -1.20 -2.97 -1.61
C ASN A 228 -1.53 -1.47 -1.72
N ARG A 229 -2.75 -1.15 -2.18
CA ARG A 229 -3.21 0.24 -2.38
C ARG A 229 -3.33 1.04 -1.08
N ILE A 230 -3.70 0.41 0.02
CA ILE A 230 -3.83 1.08 1.32
C ILE A 230 -2.46 1.60 1.78
N PHE A 231 -1.41 0.76 1.73
CA PHE A 231 -0.06 1.20 2.05
C PHE A 231 0.44 2.28 1.08
N GLU A 232 0.19 2.11 -0.20
CA GLU A 232 0.60 3.09 -1.20
C GLU A 232 -0.02 4.46 -0.94
N THR A 233 -1.34 4.52 -0.74
CA THR A 233 -2.06 5.76 -0.42
C THR A 233 -1.57 6.37 0.90
N ARG A 234 -1.33 5.53 1.92
CA ARG A 234 -0.81 6.00 3.21
C ARG A 234 0.59 6.61 3.09
N LEU A 235 1.46 5.97 2.30
CA LEU A 235 2.82 6.47 2.01
C LEU A 235 2.78 7.78 1.21
N TYR A 236 1.94 7.89 0.18
CA TYR A 236 1.73 9.16 -0.51
C TYR A 236 1.26 10.25 0.46
N ASN A 237 0.26 9.96 1.30
CA ASN A 237 -0.23 10.89 2.30
C ASN A 237 0.88 11.34 3.25
N TYR A 238 1.71 10.43 3.71
CA TYR A 238 2.83 10.72 4.60
C TYR A 238 3.85 11.64 3.93
N TYR A 239 4.38 11.27 2.76
CA TYR A 239 5.42 12.03 2.10
C TYR A 239 4.95 13.38 1.54
N LEU A 240 3.73 13.47 1.01
CA LEU A 240 3.20 14.73 0.49
C LEU A 240 2.86 15.75 1.58
N THR A 241 2.75 15.33 2.85
CA THR A 241 2.58 16.23 4.01
C THR A 241 3.90 16.66 4.64
N GLU A 242 5.05 16.19 4.18
CA GLU A 242 6.34 16.70 4.63
C GLU A 242 6.43 18.23 4.38
N ALA A 243 6.99 18.98 5.33
CA ALA A 243 7.08 20.44 5.24
C ALA A 243 7.74 20.92 3.93
N LYS A 244 8.75 20.19 3.44
CA LYS A 244 9.42 20.49 2.16
C LYS A 244 8.48 20.41 0.96
N MET A 245 7.54 19.47 0.97
CA MET A 245 6.55 19.31 -0.11
C MET A 245 5.49 20.40 -0.05
N GLN A 246 5.05 20.79 1.15
CA GLN A 246 4.06 21.86 1.33
C GLN A 246 4.63 23.26 1.01
N GLN A 247 5.94 23.42 1.00
CA GLN A 247 6.60 24.67 0.62
C GLN A 247 6.72 24.84 -0.91
N THR A 248 6.37 23.83 -1.71
CA THR A 248 6.43 23.94 -3.18
C THR A 248 5.42 24.94 -3.71
N GLU A 249 5.78 25.63 -4.81
CA GLU A 249 4.91 26.65 -5.42
C GLU A 249 3.59 26.05 -5.91
N ILE A 250 3.62 24.80 -6.43
CA ILE A 250 2.43 24.11 -6.89
C ILE A 250 1.42 23.83 -5.76
N TYR A 251 1.92 23.50 -4.56
CA TYR A 251 1.07 23.30 -3.37
C TYR A 251 0.46 24.63 -2.90
N LYS A 252 1.23 25.71 -2.90
CA LYS A 252 0.75 27.06 -2.53
C LYS A 252 -0.30 27.57 -3.52
N ALA A 253 -0.11 27.34 -4.82
CA ALA A 253 -1.08 27.69 -5.83
C ALA A 253 -2.43 27.00 -5.59
N ALA A 254 -2.41 25.71 -5.27
CA ALA A 254 -3.63 24.98 -4.95
C ALA A 254 -4.37 25.51 -3.72
N LEU A 255 -3.65 25.94 -2.70
CA LEU A 255 -4.26 26.56 -1.50
C LEU A 255 -5.00 27.85 -1.81
N GLN A 256 -4.47 28.66 -2.73
CA GLN A 256 -5.10 29.91 -3.14
C GLN A 256 -6.42 29.66 -3.92
N ASP A 257 -6.44 28.62 -4.75
CA ASP A 257 -7.54 28.32 -5.65
C ASP A 257 -8.61 27.39 -5.04
N LYS A 258 -8.37 26.80 -3.88
CA LYS A 258 -9.18 25.72 -3.27
C LYS A 258 -10.69 25.98 -3.29
N SER A 259 -11.13 27.18 -2.92
CA SER A 259 -12.55 27.50 -2.78
C SER A 259 -13.32 27.52 -4.10
N GLN A 260 -12.62 27.57 -5.24
CA GLN A 260 -13.21 27.67 -6.57
C GLN A 260 -13.57 26.33 -7.19
N PHE A 261 -13.10 25.23 -6.59
CA PHE A 261 -13.14 23.90 -7.19
C PHE A 261 -14.29 23.02 -6.67
N ILE A 262 -15.07 23.53 -5.73
CA ILE A 262 -16.21 22.78 -5.18
C ILE A 262 -17.50 23.43 -5.67
N VAL A 263 -18.26 22.70 -6.49
CA VAL A 263 -19.55 23.14 -7.03
C VAL A 263 -20.62 22.15 -6.57
N ASN A 264 -21.65 22.66 -5.90
CA ASN A 264 -22.75 21.84 -5.37
C ASN A 264 -22.28 20.65 -4.50
N GLY A 265 -21.20 20.83 -3.75
CA GLY A 265 -20.63 19.79 -2.88
C GLY A 265 -19.72 18.77 -3.58
N TYR A 266 -19.49 18.89 -4.89
CA TYR A 266 -18.62 18.00 -5.66
C TYR A 266 -17.45 18.75 -6.30
N LEU A 267 -16.39 18.01 -6.67
CA LEU A 267 -15.25 18.58 -7.38
C LEU A 267 -15.62 18.97 -8.83
N ASP A 268 -15.26 20.16 -9.22
CA ASP A 268 -15.16 20.56 -10.61
C ASP A 268 -13.78 20.14 -11.15
N MET A 269 -13.69 18.87 -11.54
CA MET A 269 -12.41 18.26 -11.95
C MET A 269 -11.85 18.93 -13.21
N GLU A 270 -12.68 19.37 -14.13
CA GLU A 270 -12.24 20.08 -15.33
C GLU A 270 -11.49 21.35 -14.95
N ARG A 271 -12.09 22.15 -14.11
CA ARG A 271 -11.49 23.39 -13.63
C ARG A 271 -10.23 23.18 -12.82
N ILE A 272 -10.19 22.08 -12.01
CA ILE A 272 -8.96 21.67 -11.29
C ILE A 272 -7.84 21.39 -12.29
N LEU A 273 -8.11 20.60 -13.32
CA LEU A 273 -7.13 20.23 -14.34
C LEU A 273 -6.69 21.45 -15.18
N GLU A 274 -7.62 22.32 -15.59
CA GLU A 274 -7.30 23.57 -16.28
C GLU A 274 -6.32 24.43 -15.48
N ARG A 275 -6.64 24.67 -14.22
CA ARG A 275 -5.79 25.50 -13.35
C ARG A 275 -4.47 24.84 -13.04
N PHE A 276 -4.46 23.51 -12.85
CA PHE A 276 -3.22 22.77 -12.70
C PHE A 276 -2.29 22.93 -13.90
N VAL A 277 -2.81 22.79 -15.12
CA VAL A 277 -2.03 22.96 -16.37
C VAL A 277 -1.40 24.36 -16.46
N VAL A 278 -2.18 25.41 -16.12
CA VAL A 278 -1.66 26.79 -16.10
C VAL A 278 -0.52 26.93 -15.09
N HIS A 279 -0.75 26.56 -13.84
CA HIS A 279 0.26 26.67 -12.79
C HIS A 279 1.49 25.80 -13.06
N PHE A 280 1.27 24.59 -13.57
CA PHE A 280 2.37 23.69 -13.93
C PHE A 280 3.25 24.28 -15.03
N HIS A 281 2.61 24.88 -16.06
CA HIS A 281 3.33 25.54 -17.14
C HIS A 281 4.14 26.77 -16.64
N ASP A 282 3.53 27.58 -15.78
CA ASP A 282 4.19 28.78 -15.24
C ASP A 282 5.39 28.44 -14.36
N ILE A 283 5.33 27.34 -13.61
CA ILE A 283 6.37 26.95 -12.66
C ILE A 283 7.47 26.09 -13.32
N TYR A 284 7.10 25.19 -14.23
CA TYR A 284 7.98 24.14 -14.77
C TYR A 284 8.11 24.15 -16.30
N GLY A 285 7.43 25.04 -17.01
CA GLY A 285 7.32 25.02 -18.47
C GLY A 285 8.64 25.24 -19.24
N GLU A 286 9.64 25.82 -18.60
CA GLU A 286 10.98 26.08 -19.17
C GLU A 286 12.06 25.11 -18.65
N SER A 287 11.70 24.07 -17.92
CA SER A 287 12.65 23.11 -17.37
C SER A 287 13.18 22.18 -18.46
N ASP A 288 14.51 22.14 -18.62
CA ASP A 288 15.23 21.22 -19.53
C ASP A 288 15.44 19.82 -18.95
N GLU A 289 14.91 19.54 -17.76
CA GLU A 289 15.04 18.25 -17.10
C GLU A 289 14.19 17.18 -17.82
N LYS A 290 14.72 15.96 -17.86
CA LYS A 290 14.02 14.80 -18.39
C LYS A 290 12.82 14.49 -17.50
N PHE A 291 11.64 14.92 -17.94
CA PHE A 291 10.41 14.76 -17.19
C PHE A 291 9.82 13.34 -17.36
N LEU A 292 9.36 12.76 -16.27
CA LEU A 292 8.73 11.44 -16.22
C LEU A 292 7.26 11.57 -15.79
N GLU A 293 6.42 10.63 -16.20
CA GLU A 293 4.98 10.59 -15.82
C GLU A 293 4.79 10.64 -14.31
N GLU A 294 5.65 9.97 -13.56
CA GLU A 294 5.59 9.94 -12.09
C GLU A 294 5.89 11.31 -11.46
N GLN A 295 6.72 12.12 -12.12
CA GLN A 295 6.93 13.51 -11.69
C GLN A 295 5.66 14.33 -11.91
N GLY A 296 5.01 14.16 -13.07
CA GLY A 296 3.71 14.76 -13.36
C GLY A 296 2.65 14.37 -12.34
N ARG A 297 2.57 13.08 -12.04
CA ARG A 297 1.68 12.56 -10.99
C ARG A 297 1.99 13.19 -9.63
N LYS A 298 3.25 13.23 -9.21
CA LYS A 298 3.65 13.87 -7.96
C LYS A 298 3.16 15.31 -7.87
N PHE A 299 3.39 16.11 -8.91
CA PHE A 299 2.96 17.52 -8.92
C PHE A 299 1.44 17.66 -8.92
N PHE A 300 0.74 16.80 -9.69
CA PHE A 300 -0.72 16.78 -9.68
C PHE A 300 -1.28 16.40 -8.30
N LEU A 301 -0.73 15.39 -7.65
CA LEU A 301 -1.14 15.01 -6.30
C LEU A 301 -0.83 16.10 -5.26
N LEU A 302 0.31 16.80 -5.39
CA LEU A 302 0.62 17.95 -4.54
C LEU A 302 -0.38 19.09 -4.72
N TYR A 303 -0.83 19.34 -5.95
CA TYR A 303 -1.86 20.31 -6.25
C TYR A 303 -3.24 19.88 -5.73
N LEU A 304 -3.59 18.63 -5.93
CA LEU A 304 -4.88 18.06 -5.53
C LEU A 304 -5.04 17.96 -4.01
N LYS A 305 -3.96 17.63 -3.29
CA LYS A 305 -3.99 17.35 -1.84
C LYS A 305 -4.69 18.40 -0.99
N PRO A 306 -4.37 19.70 -1.07
CA PRO A 306 -5.04 20.71 -0.26
C PRO A 306 -6.50 20.93 -0.67
N ILE A 307 -6.87 20.64 -1.94
CA ILE A 307 -8.23 20.79 -2.45
C ILE A 307 -9.17 19.77 -1.82
N ILE A 308 -8.76 18.50 -1.79
CA ILE A 308 -9.57 17.38 -1.27
C ILE A 308 -9.36 17.11 0.21
N ASN A 309 -8.44 17.82 0.88
CA ASN A 309 -8.03 17.52 2.24
C ASN A 309 -9.19 17.48 3.23
N GLY A 310 -9.32 16.36 3.93
CA GLY A 310 -10.36 16.12 4.94
C GLY A 310 -11.70 15.57 4.40
N THR A 311 -11.89 15.57 3.07
CA THR A 311 -13.16 15.13 2.47
C THR A 311 -12.99 14.01 1.46
N GLY A 312 -11.90 14.05 0.67
CA GLY A 312 -11.64 13.07 -0.39
C GLY A 312 -10.35 12.31 -0.21
N ASN A 313 -10.22 11.23 -0.95
CA ASN A 313 -9.03 10.42 -1.07
C ASN A 313 -8.65 10.26 -2.54
N TYR A 314 -7.43 9.85 -2.78
CA TYR A 314 -6.98 9.44 -4.11
C TYR A 314 -6.25 8.09 -4.01
N TYR A 315 -6.31 7.36 -5.10
CA TYR A 315 -5.69 6.05 -5.24
C TYR A 315 -4.90 6.03 -6.54
N ILE A 316 -3.82 5.26 -6.55
CA ILE A 316 -3.02 5.02 -7.74
C ILE A 316 -3.39 3.63 -8.28
N GLU A 317 -3.89 3.57 -9.51
CA GLU A 317 -4.25 2.28 -10.11
C GLU A 317 -2.98 1.53 -10.55
N SER A 318 -2.86 0.26 -10.18
CA SER A 318 -1.70 -0.57 -10.48
C SER A 318 -1.95 -1.68 -11.51
N ARG A 319 -3.13 -1.72 -12.14
CA ARG A 319 -3.61 -2.85 -12.93
C ARG A 319 -3.08 -2.96 -14.36
N THR A 320 -2.14 -2.18 -14.79
CA THR A 320 -1.61 -2.37 -16.16
C THR A 320 -0.68 -3.58 -16.22
N ARG A 321 -0.84 -4.43 -17.24
CA ARG A 321 0.03 -5.57 -17.55
C ARG A 321 1.51 -5.19 -17.69
N ASP A 322 1.80 -3.92 -17.92
CA ASP A 322 3.12 -3.36 -18.21
C ASP A 322 3.83 -2.71 -17.02
N LEU A 323 3.39 -2.95 -15.77
CA LEU A 323 3.99 -2.39 -14.54
C LEU A 323 4.02 -0.84 -14.48
N ARG A 324 3.36 -0.14 -15.38
CA ARG A 324 3.29 1.33 -15.39
C ARG A 324 2.11 1.80 -14.55
N ARG A 325 2.40 2.60 -13.55
CA ARG A 325 1.43 3.15 -12.60
C ARG A 325 1.15 4.59 -12.98
N THR A 326 0.14 4.82 -13.79
CA THR A 326 -0.10 6.15 -14.32
C THR A 326 -1.37 6.81 -13.83
N ASP A 327 -2.36 6.03 -13.45
CA ASP A 327 -3.70 6.54 -13.21
C ASP A 327 -3.93 6.98 -11.78
N VAL A 328 -4.66 8.06 -11.64
CA VAL A 328 -5.13 8.60 -10.35
C VAL A 328 -6.64 8.52 -10.31
N ILE A 329 -7.17 7.83 -9.33
CA ILE A 329 -8.60 7.82 -9.02
C ILE A 329 -8.81 8.72 -7.81
N VAL A 330 -9.69 9.70 -7.93
CA VAL A 330 -10.07 10.59 -6.85
C VAL A 330 -11.47 10.23 -6.41
N ASP A 331 -11.63 9.89 -5.14
CA ASP A 331 -12.93 9.74 -4.49
C ASP A 331 -13.24 11.00 -3.68
N TYR A 332 -14.37 11.61 -3.93
CA TYR A 332 -14.82 12.79 -3.23
C TYR A 332 -16.35 12.75 -3.04
N HIS A 333 -16.80 12.64 -1.79
CA HIS A 333 -18.21 12.45 -1.44
C HIS A 333 -18.89 11.28 -2.18
N GLY A 334 -18.16 10.13 -2.30
CA GLY A 334 -18.66 8.94 -2.98
C GLY A 334 -18.74 9.07 -4.52
N ARG A 335 -18.23 10.16 -5.10
CA ARG A 335 -18.09 10.32 -6.54
C ARG A 335 -16.66 10.10 -6.95
N GLN A 336 -16.45 9.23 -7.93
CA GLN A 336 -15.13 8.89 -8.45
C GLN A 336 -14.79 9.69 -9.70
N TYR A 337 -13.55 10.16 -9.75
CA TYR A 337 -12.98 10.86 -10.89
C TYR A 337 -11.73 10.09 -11.32
N ILE A 338 -11.72 9.61 -12.56
CA ILE A 338 -10.62 8.81 -13.12
C ILE A 338 -9.76 9.71 -13.98
N ILE A 339 -8.46 9.81 -13.65
CA ILE A 339 -7.50 10.67 -14.33
C ILE A 339 -6.33 9.82 -14.82
N GLU A 340 -6.19 9.71 -16.12
CA GLU A 340 -5.04 9.11 -16.80
C GLU A 340 -3.96 10.16 -16.99
N LEU A 341 -2.72 9.87 -16.62
CA LEU A 341 -1.58 10.77 -16.79
C LEU A 341 -0.65 10.21 -17.88
N LYS A 342 -0.32 11.02 -18.87
CA LYS A 342 0.59 10.62 -19.97
C LYS A 342 1.61 11.69 -20.30
N ILE A 343 2.78 11.24 -20.74
CA ILE A 343 3.70 12.12 -21.48
C ILE A 343 3.36 12.00 -22.96
N TRP A 344 3.23 13.14 -23.63
CA TRP A 344 2.98 13.18 -25.05
C TRP A 344 4.18 12.67 -25.85
N HIS A 345 3.99 11.56 -26.57
CA HIS A 345 4.95 10.97 -27.49
C HIS A 345 4.42 10.86 -28.94
N GLY A 346 3.34 11.57 -29.26
CA GLY A 346 2.66 11.56 -30.56
C GLY A 346 1.23 11.01 -30.49
N ASP A 347 0.49 11.17 -31.60
CA ASP A 347 -0.94 10.87 -31.66
C ASP A 347 -1.28 9.39 -31.41
N GLU A 348 -0.46 8.47 -31.89
CA GLU A 348 -0.69 7.04 -31.67
C GLU A 348 -0.53 6.63 -30.20
N TYR A 349 0.42 7.25 -29.52
CA TYR A 349 0.64 6.99 -28.10
C TYR A 349 -0.52 7.55 -27.26
N ASN A 350 -1.02 8.70 -27.64
CA ASN A 350 -2.17 9.35 -26.99
C ASN A 350 -3.45 8.52 -27.15
N LYS A 351 -3.70 7.98 -28.35
CA LYS A 351 -4.84 7.07 -28.60
C LYS A 351 -4.80 5.81 -27.75
N ARG A 352 -3.64 5.28 -27.43
CA ARG A 352 -3.51 4.15 -26.50
C ARG A 352 -3.90 4.55 -25.06
N GLY A 353 -3.56 5.77 -24.64
CA GLY A 353 -4.01 6.32 -23.36
C GLY A 353 -5.53 6.50 -23.32
N GLU A 354 -6.14 6.98 -24.40
CA GLU A 354 -7.59 7.09 -24.54
C GLU A 354 -8.27 5.72 -24.41
N GLN A 355 -7.76 4.69 -25.08
CA GLN A 355 -8.28 3.31 -24.99
C GLN A 355 -8.12 2.70 -23.58
N GLN A 356 -7.01 3.00 -22.90
CA GLN A 356 -6.83 2.59 -21.51
C GLN A 356 -7.87 3.24 -20.60
N LEU A 357 -8.08 4.55 -20.76
CA LEU A 357 -9.06 5.28 -19.98
C LEU A 357 -10.48 4.72 -20.18
N VAL A 358 -10.86 4.38 -21.42
CA VAL A 358 -12.16 3.76 -21.71
C VAL A 358 -12.32 2.44 -20.93
N GLY A 359 -11.32 1.55 -20.97
CA GLY A 359 -11.36 0.31 -20.19
C GLY A 359 -11.58 0.53 -18.70
N TYR A 360 -10.98 1.59 -18.12
CA TYR A 360 -11.23 1.94 -16.72
C TYR A 360 -12.63 2.51 -16.49
N LEU A 361 -13.13 3.35 -17.39
CA LEU A 361 -14.49 3.89 -17.27
C LEU A 361 -15.53 2.77 -17.27
N GLU A 362 -15.33 1.74 -18.09
CA GLU A 362 -16.17 0.54 -18.12
C GLU A 362 -16.08 -0.24 -16.80
N ASP A 363 -14.86 -0.49 -16.31
CA ASP A 363 -14.61 -1.23 -15.06
C ASP A 363 -15.21 -0.53 -13.83
N TYR A 364 -15.15 0.80 -13.80
CA TYR A 364 -15.65 1.63 -12.70
C TYR A 364 -17.09 2.14 -12.93
N HIS A 365 -17.73 1.79 -14.04
CA HIS A 365 -19.09 2.22 -14.40
C HIS A 365 -19.27 3.74 -14.35
N VAL A 366 -18.29 4.47 -14.89
CA VAL A 366 -18.28 5.95 -14.93
C VAL A 366 -18.28 6.40 -16.39
N ASP A 367 -19.18 7.32 -16.72
CA ASP A 367 -19.34 7.80 -18.11
C ASP A 367 -18.29 8.83 -18.54
N LYS A 368 -17.55 9.40 -17.59
CA LYS A 368 -16.59 10.48 -17.86
C LYS A 368 -15.27 10.26 -17.14
N GLY A 369 -14.19 10.36 -17.90
CA GLY A 369 -12.82 10.35 -17.38
C GLY A 369 -11.99 11.50 -17.93
N TYR A 370 -10.79 11.63 -17.43
CA TYR A 370 -9.90 12.74 -17.74
C TYR A 370 -8.53 12.20 -18.15
N MET A 371 -7.95 12.77 -19.19
CA MET A 371 -6.57 12.49 -19.56
C MET A 371 -5.72 13.76 -19.45
N LEU A 372 -4.70 13.72 -18.59
CA LEU A 372 -3.76 14.81 -18.39
C LEU A 372 -2.46 14.49 -19.14
N SER A 373 -2.24 15.11 -20.30
CA SER A 373 -1.06 14.89 -21.13
C SER A 373 -0.03 16.00 -20.94
N PHE A 374 1.18 15.61 -20.56
CA PHE A 374 2.33 16.52 -20.44
C PHE A 374 3.09 16.58 -21.77
N ASN A 375 3.04 17.72 -22.46
CA ASN A 375 3.70 17.92 -23.75
C ASN A 375 4.87 18.90 -23.62
N PHE A 376 6.09 18.43 -23.82
CA PHE A 376 7.33 19.21 -23.74
C PHE A 376 7.88 19.64 -25.11
N ASN A 377 7.14 19.42 -26.20
CA ASN A 377 7.55 19.87 -27.53
C ASN A 377 7.56 21.39 -27.61
N ARG A 378 8.52 21.96 -28.41
CA ARG A 378 8.62 23.41 -28.60
C ARG A 378 7.39 24.03 -29.29
N LYS A 379 6.69 23.26 -30.13
CA LYS A 379 5.43 23.65 -30.76
C LYS A 379 4.33 22.77 -30.12
N LYS A 380 3.79 23.23 -29.01
CA LYS A 380 2.71 22.54 -28.28
C LYS A 380 1.47 23.42 -28.22
N GLU A 381 0.31 22.78 -28.34
CA GLU A 381 -0.96 23.39 -27.98
C GLU A 381 -1.23 23.09 -26.52
N THR A 382 -1.59 24.12 -25.76
CA THR A 382 -2.01 23.98 -24.36
C THR A 382 -3.48 24.27 -24.30
N GLY A 383 -4.27 23.37 -23.74
CA GLY A 383 -5.73 23.57 -23.64
C GLY A 383 -6.45 22.26 -23.29
N ILE A 384 -7.77 22.33 -23.28
CA ILE A 384 -8.65 21.21 -23.06
C ILE A 384 -9.32 20.82 -24.37
N LYS A 385 -9.45 19.52 -24.58
CA LYS A 385 -10.20 18.95 -25.69
C LYS A 385 -11.16 17.91 -25.14
N GLU A 386 -12.43 18.06 -25.44
CA GLU A 386 -13.44 17.03 -25.17
C GLU A 386 -13.50 16.04 -26.33
N ILE A 387 -13.46 14.76 -26.01
CA ILE A 387 -13.50 13.66 -26.98
C ILE A 387 -14.61 12.72 -26.56
N THR A 388 -15.52 12.41 -27.48
CA THR A 388 -16.51 11.35 -27.30
C THR A 388 -15.96 10.09 -27.95
N ILE A 389 -15.97 8.98 -27.23
CA ILE A 389 -15.55 7.67 -27.73
C ILE A 389 -16.79 6.79 -27.67
N ASP A 390 -17.23 6.31 -28.84
CA ASP A 390 -18.38 5.42 -29.01
C ASP A 390 -18.02 3.96 -28.76
#